data_592d9913ec987dac4e6eea913e36246b
#
_entry.id   592d9913ec987dac4e6eea913e36246b
#
_cell.length_a   1.000
_cell.length_b   1.000
_cell.length_c   1.000
_cell.angle_alpha   90.00
_cell.angle_beta   90.00
_cell.angle_gamma   90.00
#
_symmetry.space_group_name_H-M   'P 1'
#
loop_
_entity.id
_entity.type
_entity.pdbx_description
1 polymer ?
#
loop_
_entity_poly.entity_id
_entity_poly.type
_entity_poly.pdbx_seq_one_letter_code
_entity_poly.pdbx_strand_id
1 'polypeptide(L)'
;MSKAFATSDVGKAREINEDYFYISYPDDEIQLFILADGMGGYNGGEVASKLAVTSAKNYILSNFEKNNSDKDTILDLVKNSSQYANMVVYEKAKENPELSKMGTTLDICLIYQSKAFISHIGDSRIYRIRKEFIRK
;
A
#
# COMPACT_ATOMS: atom_id res chain seq x y z
N MET A 1 17.16 4.75 -12.92
CA MET A 1 17.07 4.56 -11.46
C MET A 1 16.05 5.51 -10.88
N SER A 2 15.14 5.03 -10.07
CA SER A 2 14.09 5.86 -9.47
C SER A 2 14.48 6.31 -8.08
N LYS A 3 14.01 7.50 -7.71
CA LYS A 3 14.17 8.00 -6.35
C LYS A 3 12.77 8.13 -5.74
N ALA A 4 12.67 7.84 -4.46
CA ALA A 4 11.41 7.89 -3.75
C ALA A 4 11.54 8.68 -2.45
N PHE A 5 10.50 9.44 -2.16
CA PHE A 5 10.41 10.22 -0.94
C PHE A 5 9.03 10.06 -0.35
N ALA A 6 8.95 9.97 0.96
CA ALA A 6 7.68 9.93 1.66
C ALA A 6 7.75 10.75 2.93
N THR A 7 6.62 11.32 3.30
CA THR A 7 6.48 12.02 4.56
C THR A 7 5.08 11.79 5.09
N SER A 8 4.94 11.77 6.40
CA SER A 8 3.66 11.59 7.07
C SER A 8 3.60 12.53 8.26
N ASP A 9 2.43 13.12 8.48
CA ASP A 9 2.21 14.07 9.56
C ASP A 9 0.81 13.88 10.13
N VAL A 10 0.69 13.93 11.44
CA VAL A 10 -0.59 13.81 12.13
C VAL A 10 -1.52 14.99 11.84
N GLY A 11 -0.95 16.16 11.50
CA GLY A 11 -1.71 17.37 11.28
C GLY A 11 -2.12 18.04 12.59
N LYS A 12 -2.90 19.12 12.47
CA LYS A 12 -3.30 19.93 13.63
C LYS A 12 -4.61 19.47 14.29
N ALA A 13 -5.43 18.72 13.56
CA ALA A 13 -6.77 18.35 14.01
C ALA A 13 -6.89 16.95 14.58
N ARG A 14 -5.84 16.13 14.47
CA ARG A 14 -5.84 14.74 14.95
C ARG A 14 -4.77 14.54 16.01
N GLU A 15 -5.01 13.62 16.93
CA GLU A 15 -4.05 13.26 17.96
C GLU A 15 -3.12 12.15 17.52
N ILE A 16 -3.56 11.31 16.57
CA ILE A 16 -2.81 10.15 16.08
C ILE A 16 -2.73 10.21 14.58
N ASN A 17 -1.53 9.98 14.03
CA ASN A 17 -1.36 9.81 12.60
C ASN A 17 -1.67 8.36 12.24
N GLU A 18 -2.74 8.17 11.47
CA GLU A 18 -3.22 6.85 11.07
C GLU A 18 -2.72 6.42 9.69
N ASP A 19 -1.81 7.19 9.10
CA ASP A 19 -1.20 6.86 7.82
C ASP A 19 0.01 5.95 8.02
N TYR A 20 0.25 5.10 7.04
CA TYR A 20 1.43 4.27 7.02
C TYR A 20 1.91 4.09 5.57
N PHE A 21 3.21 3.97 5.40
CA PHE A 21 3.77 3.78 4.06
C PHE A 21 4.98 2.86 4.09
N TYR A 22 5.31 2.32 2.92
CA TYR A 22 6.52 1.55 2.67
C TYR A 22 7.14 1.99 1.35
N ILE A 23 8.45 2.16 1.36
CA ILE A 23 9.24 2.45 0.17
C ILE A 23 10.38 1.44 0.12
N SER A 24 10.50 0.73 -0.99
CA SER A 24 11.59 -0.23 -1.19
C SER A 24 12.95 0.48 -1.28
N TYR A 25 14.02 -0.27 -1.05
CA TYR A 25 15.36 0.25 -1.21
C TYR A 25 15.66 0.48 -2.70
N PRO A 26 16.47 1.52 -3.03
CA PRO A 26 16.78 1.84 -4.43
C PRO A 26 17.44 0.71 -5.21
N ASP A 27 18.15 -0.19 -4.52
CA ASP A 27 18.88 -1.29 -5.13
C ASP A 27 18.06 -2.56 -5.28
N ASP A 28 16.80 -2.54 -4.80
CA ASP A 28 15.94 -3.71 -4.91
C ASP A 28 15.56 -3.97 -6.38
N GLU A 29 15.40 -5.24 -6.71
CA GLU A 29 15.06 -5.69 -8.05
C GLU A 29 13.76 -5.06 -8.55
N ILE A 30 12.79 -4.94 -7.68
CA ILE A 30 11.56 -4.21 -7.95
C ILE A 30 11.52 -2.98 -7.06
N GLN A 31 10.85 -1.94 -7.55
CA GLN A 31 10.57 -0.78 -6.73
C GLN A 31 9.12 -0.85 -6.29
N LEU A 32 8.91 -0.74 -4.99
CA LEU A 32 7.59 -0.93 -4.39
C LEU A 32 7.27 0.23 -3.47
N PHE A 33 6.11 0.82 -3.71
CA PHE A 33 5.61 1.94 -2.91
C PHE A 33 4.21 1.58 -2.46
N ILE A 34 3.96 1.63 -1.15
CA ILE A 34 2.67 1.30 -0.58
C ILE A 34 2.28 2.40 0.39
N LEU A 35 1.05 2.89 0.28
CA LEU A 35 0.51 3.92 1.15
C LEU A 35 -0.86 3.51 1.63
N ALA A 36 -1.13 3.74 2.91
CA ALA A 36 -2.42 3.48 3.51
C ALA A 36 -2.81 4.61 4.45
N ASP A 37 -4.07 5.01 4.38
CA ASP A 37 -4.69 6.01 5.27
C ASP A 37 -5.77 5.30 6.07
N GLY A 38 -5.53 5.10 7.36
CA GLY A 38 -6.39 4.31 8.22
C GLY A 38 -7.51 5.12 8.85
N MET A 39 -8.57 4.39 9.28
CA MET A 39 -9.70 4.95 10.00
C MET A 39 -10.17 3.97 11.07
N GLY A 40 -10.78 4.48 12.11
CA GLY A 40 -11.36 3.69 13.20
C GLY A 40 -11.10 4.29 14.57
N GLY A 41 -11.84 3.84 15.58
CA GLY A 41 -11.65 4.27 16.95
C GLY A 41 -10.50 3.52 17.64
N TYR A 42 -10.03 4.03 18.78
CA TYR A 42 -9.02 3.36 19.62
C TYR A 42 -7.76 2.90 18.89
N ASN A 43 -7.12 3.76 18.13
CA ASN A 43 -5.94 3.38 17.33
C ASN A 43 -6.25 2.39 16.19
N GLY A 44 -7.53 2.16 15.90
CA GLY A 44 -7.93 1.21 14.85
C GLY A 44 -7.34 1.56 13.49
N GLY A 45 -7.36 2.83 13.11
CA GLY A 45 -6.79 3.28 11.85
C GLY A 45 -5.30 3.05 11.75
N GLU A 46 -4.57 3.28 12.84
CA GLU A 46 -3.12 3.03 12.91
C GLU A 46 -2.84 1.53 12.74
N VAL A 47 -3.60 0.68 13.41
CA VAL A 47 -3.47 -0.77 13.29
C VAL A 47 -3.80 -1.21 11.87
N ALA A 48 -4.90 -0.73 11.31
CA ALA A 48 -5.36 -1.13 9.98
C ALA A 48 -4.36 -0.72 8.90
N SER A 49 -3.88 0.51 8.91
CA SER A 49 -2.96 1.01 7.89
C SER A 49 -1.63 0.27 7.94
N LYS A 50 -1.07 0.09 9.13
CA LYS A 50 0.19 -0.64 9.30
C LYS A 50 0.06 -2.09 8.88
N LEU A 51 -1.02 -2.74 9.28
CA LEU A 51 -1.26 -4.14 8.97
C LEU A 51 -1.45 -4.34 7.46
N ALA A 52 -2.20 -3.45 6.80
CA ALA A 52 -2.43 -3.52 5.36
C ALA A 52 -1.13 -3.36 4.58
N VAL A 53 -0.33 -2.35 4.90
CA VAL A 53 0.94 -2.10 4.22
C VAL A 53 1.90 -3.27 4.42
N THR A 54 2.06 -3.73 5.65
CA THR A 54 2.96 -4.83 5.98
C THR A 54 2.53 -6.12 5.28
N SER A 55 1.24 -6.41 5.28
CA SER A 55 0.70 -7.62 4.62
C SER A 55 0.88 -7.59 3.11
N ALA A 56 0.56 -6.47 2.48
CA ALA A 56 0.72 -6.32 1.03
C ALA A 56 2.19 -6.41 0.63
N LYS A 57 3.07 -5.74 1.38
CA LYS A 57 4.51 -5.78 1.14
C LYS A 57 5.04 -7.22 1.21
N ASN A 58 4.72 -7.91 2.30
CA ASN A 58 5.21 -9.28 2.51
C ASN A 58 4.69 -10.23 1.43
N TYR A 59 3.43 -10.07 1.03
CA TYR A 59 2.85 -10.87 -0.04
C TYR A 59 3.60 -10.68 -1.35
N ILE A 60 3.85 -9.44 -1.74
CA ILE A 60 4.55 -9.13 -2.99
C ILE A 60 5.99 -9.65 -2.95
N LEU A 61 6.73 -9.37 -1.88
CA LEU A 61 8.13 -9.77 -1.80
C LEU A 61 8.30 -11.29 -1.71
N SER A 62 7.34 -11.99 -1.14
CA SER A 62 7.39 -13.46 -1.03
C SER A 62 6.98 -14.17 -2.30
N ASN A 63 6.19 -13.54 -3.17
CA ASN A 63 5.63 -14.17 -4.35
C ASN A 63 6.17 -13.65 -5.66
N PHE A 64 6.99 -12.60 -5.64
CA PHE A 64 7.61 -12.10 -6.87
C PHE A 64 8.67 -13.06 -7.36
N GLU A 65 8.57 -13.47 -8.62
CA GLU A 65 9.52 -14.36 -9.26
C GLU A 65 10.04 -13.73 -10.55
N LYS A 66 11.35 -13.51 -10.60
CA LYS A 66 12.00 -12.89 -11.76
C LYS A 66 11.76 -13.68 -13.05
N ASN A 67 11.77 -15.00 -12.96
CA ASN A 67 11.60 -15.88 -14.12
C ASN A 67 10.14 -16.01 -14.57
N ASN A 68 9.21 -15.49 -13.80
CA ASN A 68 7.77 -15.51 -14.12
C ASN A 68 7.17 -14.14 -13.81
N SER A 69 7.69 -13.13 -14.49
CA SER A 69 7.35 -11.73 -14.24
C SER A 69 6.86 -11.02 -15.49
N ASP A 70 6.03 -11.70 -16.28
CA ASP A 70 5.34 -11.05 -17.38
C ASP A 70 4.29 -10.06 -16.82
N LYS A 71 3.82 -9.18 -17.69
CA LYS A 71 2.89 -8.11 -17.33
C LYS A 71 1.67 -8.60 -16.57
N ASP A 72 1.03 -9.65 -17.06
CA ASP A 72 -0.20 -10.15 -16.46
C ASP A 72 0.06 -10.79 -15.09
N THR A 73 1.18 -11.50 -14.95
CA THR A 73 1.56 -12.11 -13.67
C THR A 73 1.83 -11.05 -12.60
N ILE A 74 2.53 -9.97 -12.96
CA ILE A 74 2.81 -8.88 -12.01
C ILE A 74 1.52 -8.13 -11.65
N LEU A 75 0.67 -7.90 -12.61
CA LEU A 75 -0.62 -7.23 -12.36
C LEU A 75 -1.47 -8.05 -11.39
N ASP A 76 -1.52 -9.38 -11.58
CA ASP A 76 -2.22 -10.27 -10.67
C ASP A 76 -1.57 -10.29 -9.29
N LEU A 77 -0.24 -10.25 -9.23
CA LEU A 77 0.49 -10.20 -7.96
C LEU A 77 0.09 -8.98 -7.14
N VAL A 78 0.08 -7.80 -7.76
CA VAL A 78 -0.29 -6.55 -7.10
C VAL A 78 -1.76 -6.59 -6.66
N LYS A 79 -2.63 -7.06 -7.52
CA LYS A 79 -4.06 -7.18 -7.23
C LYS A 79 -4.32 -8.16 -6.09
N ASN A 80 -3.68 -9.31 -6.11
CA ASN A 80 -3.83 -10.33 -5.07
C ASN A 80 -3.26 -9.87 -3.74
N SER A 81 -2.19 -9.07 -3.75
CA SER A 81 -1.63 -8.53 -2.52
C SER A 81 -2.60 -7.59 -1.83
N SER A 82 -3.34 -6.81 -2.60
CA SER A 82 -4.38 -5.91 -2.10
C SER A 82 -5.52 -6.71 -1.46
N GLN A 83 -5.95 -7.78 -2.10
CA GLN A 83 -7.00 -8.66 -1.57
C GLN A 83 -6.54 -9.36 -0.29
N TYR A 84 -5.30 -9.82 -0.28
CA TYR A 84 -4.72 -10.46 0.91
C TYR A 84 -4.66 -9.49 2.09
N ALA A 85 -4.20 -8.26 1.84
CA ALA A 85 -4.15 -7.24 2.88
C ALA A 85 -5.53 -6.95 3.45
N ASN A 86 -6.53 -6.84 2.58
CA ASN A 86 -7.91 -6.61 3.00
C ASN A 86 -8.42 -7.76 3.90
N MET A 87 -8.12 -8.99 3.53
CA MET A 87 -8.49 -10.16 4.33
C MET A 87 -7.84 -10.12 5.71
N VAL A 88 -6.55 -9.79 5.78
CA VAL A 88 -5.82 -9.74 7.04
C VAL A 88 -6.41 -8.67 7.97
N VAL A 89 -6.70 -7.48 7.44
CA VAL A 89 -7.32 -6.40 8.21
C VAL A 89 -8.71 -6.81 8.71
N TYR A 90 -9.51 -7.40 7.83
CA TYR A 90 -10.86 -7.87 8.17
C TYR A 90 -10.84 -8.91 9.29
N GLU A 91 -9.96 -9.91 9.18
CA GLU A 91 -9.84 -10.95 10.20
C GLU A 91 -9.38 -10.38 11.54
N LYS A 92 -8.46 -9.43 11.51
CA LYS A 92 -7.99 -8.77 12.73
C LYS A 92 -9.12 -7.98 13.42
N ALA A 93 -9.91 -7.26 12.65
CA ALA A 93 -11.05 -6.52 13.16
C ALA A 93 -12.10 -7.46 13.77
N LYS A 94 -12.32 -8.60 13.14
CA LYS A 94 -13.28 -9.59 13.60
C LYS A 94 -12.88 -10.23 14.94
N GLU A 95 -11.56 -10.45 15.13
CA GLU A 95 -11.05 -11.07 16.35
C GLU A 95 -11.00 -10.14 17.54
N ASN A 96 -11.02 -8.82 17.31
CA ASN A 96 -10.84 -7.81 18.36
C ASN A 96 -12.00 -6.82 18.35
N PRO A 97 -12.91 -6.89 19.32
CA PRO A 97 -14.05 -5.96 19.37
C PRO A 97 -13.65 -4.48 19.36
N GLU A 98 -12.51 -4.15 19.96
CA GLU A 98 -11.99 -2.78 20.00
C GLU A 98 -11.63 -2.26 18.62
N LEU A 99 -11.33 -3.15 17.67
CA LEU A 99 -10.90 -2.82 16.33
C LEU A 99 -11.99 -3.09 15.28
N SER A 100 -13.21 -3.39 15.70
CA SER A 100 -14.28 -3.85 14.81
C SER A 100 -14.64 -2.85 13.71
N LYS A 101 -14.37 -1.56 13.95
CA LYS A 101 -14.69 -0.50 12.97
C LYS A 101 -13.46 0.00 12.22
N MET A 102 -12.32 -0.63 12.38
CA MET A 102 -11.12 -0.18 11.68
C MET A 102 -11.17 -0.49 10.20
N GLY A 103 -10.55 0.37 9.43
CA GLY A 103 -10.39 0.20 8.00
C GLY A 103 -9.25 1.04 7.50
N THR A 104 -8.91 0.89 6.24
CA THR A 104 -7.84 1.67 5.64
C THR A 104 -7.99 1.73 4.13
N THR A 105 -7.53 2.82 3.53
CA THR A 105 -7.24 2.86 2.10
C THR A 105 -5.97 2.04 1.86
N LEU A 106 -5.72 1.70 0.62
CA LEU A 106 -4.49 1.01 0.26
C LEU A 106 -4.13 1.32 -1.19
N ASP A 107 -2.98 1.94 -1.38
CA ASP A 107 -2.44 2.25 -2.69
C ASP A 107 -1.11 1.52 -2.85
N ILE A 108 -0.97 0.78 -3.93
CA ILE A 108 0.23 0.01 -4.23
C ILE A 108 0.73 0.42 -5.60
N CYS A 109 2.01 0.74 -5.70
CA CYS A 109 2.68 0.98 -6.98
C CYS A 109 3.93 0.12 -7.02
N LEU A 110 3.99 -0.81 -7.97
CA LEU A 110 5.15 -1.65 -8.22
C LEU A 110 5.75 -1.24 -9.56
N ILE A 111 7.04 -0.92 -9.57
CA ILE A 111 7.75 -0.57 -10.80
C ILE A 111 8.76 -1.67 -11.10
N TYR A 112 8.66 -2.22 -12.29
CA TYR A 112 9.56 -3.25 -12.79
C TYR A 112 9.76 -3.05 -14.28
N GLN A 113 11.01 -3.03 -14.72
CA GLN A 113 11.38 -2.86 -16.13
C GLN A 113 10.68 -1.67 -16.79
N SER A 114 10.72 -0.52 -16.11
CA SER A 114 10.16 0.76 -16.58
C SER A 114 8.63 0.77 -16.73
N LYS A 115 7.93 -0.20 -16.13
CA LYS A 115 6.48 -0.25 -16.12
C LYS A 115 5.97 -0.13 -14.70
N ALA A 116 4.89 0.61 -14.52
CA ALA A 116 4.24 0.78 -13.23
C ALA A 116 2.95 -0.04 -13.17
N PHE A 117 2.79 -0.81 -12.11
CA PHE A 117 1.60 -1.63 -11.83
C PHE A 117 0.95 -1.07 -10.59
N ILE A 118 -0.31 -0.67 -10.70
CA ILE A 118 -0.99 0.11 -9.65
C ILE A 118 -2.25 -0.60 -9.21
N SER A 119 -2.44 -0.66 -7.88
CA SER A 119 -3.71 -1.03 -7.26
C SER A 119 -4.12 0.08 -6.31
N HIS A 120 -5.40 0.42 -6.30
CA HIS A 120 -5.90 1.56 -5.54
C HIS A 120 -7.25 1.21 -4.91
N ILE A 121 -7.35 1.38 -3.60
CA ILE A 121 -8.58 1.20 -2.83
C ILE A 121 -8.75 2.39 -1.91
N GLY A 122 -9.87 3.11 -2.04
CA GLY A 122 -10.19 4.24 -1.18
C GLY A 122 -10.07 5.59 -1.88
N ASP A 123 -9.88 6.65 -1.10
CA ASP A 123 -9.87 8.04 -1.56
C ASP A 123 -8.47 8.65 -1.72
N SER A 124 -7.42 7.90 -1.45
CA SER A 124 -6.05 8.32 -1.77
C SER A 124 -5.86 8.38 -3.28
N ARG A 125 -4.79 8.99 -3.72
CA ARG A 125 -4.59 9.23 -5.15
C ARG A 125 -3.17 8.97 -5.59
N ILE A 126 -3.04 8.46 -6.81
CA ILE A 126 -1.76 8.26 -7.46
C ILE A 126 -1.76 9.11 -8.74
N TYR A 127 -0.76 9.96 -8.89
CA TYR A 127 -0.64 10.83 -10.05
C TYR A 127 0.61 10.47 -10.84
N ARG A 128 0.46 10.44 -12.16
CA ARG A 128 1.60 10.38 -13.06
C ARG A 128 1.82 11.78 -13.64
N ILE A 129 2.99 12.32 -13.41
CA ILE A 129 3.37 13.64 -13.92
C ILE A 129 4.44 13.44 -14.98
N ARG A 130 4.19 13.97 -16.16
CA ARG A 130 5.10 13.83 -17.29
C ARG A 130 5.14 15.17 -18.03
N LYS A 131 6.25 15.91 -17.87
CA LYS A 131 6.40 17.25 -18.46
C LYS A 131 5.19 18.13 -18.18
N GLU A 132 4.28 18.28 -19.17
CA GLU A 132 3.11 19.15 -19.08
C GLU A 132 1.83 18.40 -18.73
N PHE A 133 1.90 17.09 -18.45
CA PHE A 133 0.72 16.27 -18.19
C PHE A 133 0.70 15.72 -16.79
N ILE A 134 -0.48 15.78 -16.16
CA ILE A 134 -0.76 15.09 -14.90
C ILE A 134 -1.87 14.09 -15.18
N ARG A 135 -1.65 12.83 -14.81
CA ARG A 135 -2.61 11.75 -14.99
C ARG A 135 -2.85 11.02 -13.69
N LYS A 136 -4.10 10.93 -13.34
CA LYS A 136 -4.55 10.30 -12.11
C LYS A 136 -4.76 8.79 -12.29
#